data_a2d851db77cca8ff55510aeb67bef62c
#
_entry.id   a2d851db77cca8ff55510aeb67bef62c
#
_cell.length_a   1.000
_cell.length_b   1.000
_cell.length_c   1.000
_cell.angle_alpha   90.00
_cell.angle_beta   90.00
_cell.angle_gamma   90.00
#
_symmetry.space_group_name_H-M   'P 1'
#
loop_
_entity.id
_entity.type
_entity.pdbx_description
1 polymer ?
#
loop_
_entity_poly.entity_id
_entity_poly.type
_entity_poly.pdbx_seq_one_letter_code
_entity_poly.pdbx_strand_id
1 'polypeptide(L)'
;MAGSIYGKLFTVTTWGESHGKGLGVVIDGCPAGIALSEEDIQIYLDRRKPGQNEFTTKRNESDKVSILSGIFEGKTTGTPISLVVMNEDQKSKDYGSIAESYRPGHADYCFDEKYGFRDYRGGGRSSGRETIGRVAAGAVAAKVLKELGITLTAYTRAIGTIKVADDAIDLNMVNQNPLYMPNNTCAADAAAYLNEMMEKKDSVGSIVECIITGVPAGVGEPVFDKLDAKLAQAVMSIGAVKAIEIGDGTAVVSSIGSDNNDNFYMDGDTVKKRTNHSGGTLGGMSDGSPILIRASFKPTPSIFQAQDTVTRAHEEIVMEIKGRHDPIIGPRAVVVVESMCAITVLDLLMQNATAKLDNLKRIYRS
;
A
#
# COMPACT_ATOMS: atom_id res chain seq x y z
N MET A 1 16.99 10.49 10.94
CA MET A 1 16.56 10.57 9.53
C MET A 1 15.09 10.99 9.48
N ALA A 2 14.74 11.78 8.48
CA ALA A 2 13.34 12.17 8.28
C ALA A 2 12.51 10.96 7.82
N GLY A 3 11.42 10.66 8.52
CA GLY A 3 10.55 9.49 8.27
C GLY A 3 9.61 9.62 7.06
N SER A 4 9.86 10.58 6.15
CA SER A 4 9.02 10.81 4.96
C SER A 4 9.72 10.47 3.64
N ILE A 5 10.87 9.79 3.71
CA ILE A 5 11.68 9.38 2.55
C ILE A 5 11.76 7.85 2.53
N TYR A 6 11.59 7.25 1.35
CA TYR A 6 11.72 5.82 1.12
C TYR A 6 12.45 5.56 -0.21
N GLY A 7 13.20 4.44 -0.30
CA GLY A 7 14.02 4.06 -1.46
C GLY A 7 15.47 4.52 -1.37
N LYS A 8 16.33 4.00 -2.24
CA LYS A 8 17.76 4.35 -2.35
C LYS A 8 18.12 4.96 -3.70
N LEU A 9 17.71 4.34 -4.81
CA LEU A 9 17.93 4.81 -6.18
C LEU A 9 16.63 5.35 -6.78
N PHE A 10 15.51 4.67 -6.58
CA PHE A 10 14.19 5.22 -6.85
C PHE A 10 13.62 5.73 -5.53
N THR A 11 13.83 7.00 -5.24
CA THR A 11 13.45 7.60 -3.96
C THR A 11 12.15 8.36 -4.04
N VAL A 12 11.35 8.27 -2.98
CA VAL A 12 10.11 9.03 -2.85
C VAL A 12 10.12 9.83 -1.54
N THR A 13 9.80 11.10 -1.63
CA THR A 13 9.64 11.99 -0.48
C THR A 13 8.22 12.52 -0.45
N THR A 14 7.39 12.05 0.52
CA THR A 14 6.01 12.50 0.67
C THR A 14 5.90 13.67 1.64
N TRP A 15 4.99 14.60 1.36
CA TRP A 15 4.73 15.80 2.18
C TRP A 15 3.23 16.15 2.21
N GLY A 16 2.86 17.08 3.07
CA GLY A 16 1.50 17.58 3.24
C GLY A 16 0.67 16.77 4.24
N GLU A 17 -0.46 17.33 4.65
CA GLU A 17 -1.38 16.80 5.67
C GLU A 17 -2.82 16.78 5.17
N SER A 18 -3.65 15.98 5.86
CA SER A 18 -5.07 15.78 5.49
C SER A 18 -5.91 17.06 5.53
N HIS A 19 -5.53 18.05 6.34
CA HIS A 19 -6.19 19.34 6.49
C HIS A 19 -5.28 20.53 6.14
N GLY A 20 -4.13 20.27 5.50
CA GLY A 20 -3.31 21.27 4.86
C GLY A 20 -3.88 21.71 3.50
N LYS A 21 -3.18 22.58 2.77
CA LYS A 21 -3.59 23.02 1.43
C LYS A 21 -3.57 21.90 0.40
N GLY A 22 -2.64 20.95 0.54
CA GLY A 22 -2.50 19.82 -0.37
C GLY A 22 -1.50 18.80 0.17
N LEU A 23 -1.35 17.72 -0.58
CA LEU A 23 -0.37 16.66 -0.36
C LEU A 23 0.40 16.44 -1.66
N GLY A 24 1.61 15.92 -1.55
CA GLY A 24 2.38 15.61 -2.73
C GLY A 24 3.51 14.65 -2.47
N VAL A 25 4.23 14.38 -3.54
CA VAL A 25 5.43 13.54 -3.54
C VAL A 25 6.46 14.10 -4.51
N VAL A 26 7.72 14.01 -4.14
CA VAL A 26 8.85 14.17 -5.05
C VAL A 26 9.44 12.78 -5.26
N ILE A 27 9.59 12.40 -6.53
CA ILE A 27 10.21 11.15 -6.97
C ILE A 27 11.56 11.53 -7.60
N ASP A 28 12.64 10.93 -7.12
CA ASP A 28 13.96 11.08 -7.71
C ASP A 28 14.50 9.72 -8.16
N GLY A 29 15.35 9.72 -9.19
CA GLY A 29 15.93 8.51 -9.77
C GLY A 29 15.03 7.78 -10.78
N CYS A 30 13.89 8.35 -11.20
CA CYS A 30 13.11 7.77 -12.29
C CYS A 30 13.89 7.83 -13.61
N PRO A 31 14.05 6.71 -14.36
CA PRO A 31 14.72 6.73 -15.65
C PRO A 31 14.08 7.70 -16.63
N ALA A 32 14.89 8.35 -17.48
CA ALA A 32 14.42 9.19 -18.57
C ALA A 32 13.78 8.36 -19.70
N GLY A 33 12.82 8.97 -20.44
CA GLY A 33 12.25 8.40 -21.65
C GLY A 33 10.97 7.59 -21.46
N ILE A 34 10.48 7.43 -20.22
CA ILE A 34 9.19 6.77 -19.94
C ILE A 34 8.06 7.72 -20.36
N ALA A 35 7.13 7.26 -21.21
CA ALA A 35 5.92 7.99 -21.50
C ALA A 35 5.07 8.11 -20.22
N LEU A 36 4.77 9.31 -19.76
CA LEU A 36 4.05 9.57 -18.52
C LEU A 36 3.16 10.82 -18.63
N SER A 37 1.89 10.65 -18.28
CA SER A 37 0.90 11.71 -18.19
C SER A 37 0.22 11.73 -16.83
N GLU A 38 -0.56 12.77 -16.54
CA GLU A 38 -1.39 12.86 -15.35
C GLU A 38 -2.46 11.75 -15.31
N GLU A 39 -3.00 11.36 -16.46
CA GLU A 39 -4.00 10.30 -16.62
C GLU A 39 -3.45 8.93 -16.19
N ASP A 40 -2.19 8.64 -16.50
CA ASP A 40 -1.53 7.39 -16.08
C ASP A 40 -1.50 7.25 -14.53
N ILE A 41 -1.32 8.36 -13.84
CA ILE A 41 -1.28 8.44 -12.38
C ILE A 41 -2.70 8.47 -11.81
N GLN A 42 -3.61 9.21 -12.46
CA GLN A 42 -4.97 9.41 -12.00
C GLN A 42 -5.76 8.10 -11.87
N ILE A 43 -5.57 7.15 -12.78
CA ILE A 43 -6.18 5.80 -12.72
C ILE A 43 -5.88 5.11 -11.38
N TYR A 44 -4.67 5.24 -10.85
CA TYR A 44 -4.28 4.69 -9.55
C TYR A 44 -4.90 5.48 -8.39
N LEU A 45 -4.90 6.81 -8.47
CA LEU A 45 -5.51 7.67 -7.46
C LEU A 45 -7.03 7.49 -7.39
N ASP A 46 -7.67 7.23 -8.53
CA ASP A 46 -9.11 6.94 -8.59
C ASP A 46 -9.48 5.66 -7.83
N ARG A 47 -8.63 4.62 -7.85
CA ARG A 47 -8.81 3.41 -7.02
C ARG A 47 -8.62 3.67 -5.53
N ARG A 48 -7.88 4.74 -5.14
CA ARG A 48 -7.61 5.12 -3.75
C ARG A 48 -8.64 6.08 -3.17
N LYS A 49 -9.19 7.00 -3.97
CA LYS A 49 -10.02 8.12 -3.49
C LYS A 49 -11.22 7.66 -2.66
N PRO A 50 -11.75 8.51 -1.74
CA PRO A 50 -12.99 8.23 -1.02
C PRO A 50 -14.21 8.31 -1.95
N GLY A 51 -15.37 7.83 -1.47
CA GLY A 51 -16.65 8.01 -2.15
C GLY A 51 -16.87 7.10 -3.37
N GLN A 52 -16.14 6.01 -3.51
CA GLN A 52 -16.25 5.11 -4.66
C GLN A 52 -17.48 4.18 -4.61
N ASN A 53 -17.92 3.80 -3.42
CA ASN A 53 -19.02 2.88 -3.19
C ASN A 53 -19.63 3.09 -1.79
N GLU A 54 -20.67 2.33 -1.47
CA GLU A 54 -21.40 2.41 -0.20
C GLU A 54 -20.56 2.04 1.04
N PHE A 55 -19.47 1.28 0.85
CA PHE A 55 -18.54 0.87 1.92
C PHE A 55 -17.38 1.85 2.13
N THR A 56 -17.43 3.01 1.50
CA THR A 56 -16.44 4.08 1.68
C THR A 56 -17.08 5.33 2.24
N THR A 57 -16.28 6.17 2.89
CA THR A 57 -16.75 7.46 3.42
C THR A 57 -17.42 8.30 2.33
N LYS A 58 -18.51 9.03 2.70
CA LYS A 58 -19.23 9.97 1.81
C LYS A 58 -18.43 11.25 1.54
N ARG A 59 -17.15 11.30 1.88
CA ARG A 59 -16.26 12.41 1.54
C ARG A 59 -16.06 12.46 0.03
N ASN A 60 -16.16 13.65 -0.55
CA ASN A 60 -15.99 13.84 -1.98
C ASN A 60 -14.69 14.63 -2.24
N GLU A 61 -13.70 13.95 -2.79
CA GLU A 61 -12.42 14.53 -3.18
C GLU A 61 -12.14 14.09 -4.61
N SER A 62 -11.76 15.01 -5.47
CA SER A 62 -11.38 14.68 -6.85
C SER A 62 -10.06 13.92 -6.89
N ASP A 63 -9.18 14.16 -5.91
CA ASP A 63 -7.79 13.69 -5.82
C ASP A 63 -7.04 13.92 -7.15
N LYS A 64 -7.37 15.04 -7.84
CA LYS A 64 -6.77 15.36 -9.14
C LYS A 64 -5.30 15.68 -8.98
N VAL A 65 -4.46 14.91 -9.66
CA VAL A 65 -3.00 15.10 -9.65
C VAL A 65 -2.59 16.16 -10.65
N SER A 66 -1.56 16.91 -10.31
CA SER A 66 -0.82 17.78 -11.23
C SER A 66 0.66 17.44 -11.20
N ILE A 67 1.28 17.34 -12.37
CA ILE A 67 2.72 17.14 -12.54
C ILE A 67 3.39 18.53 -12.63
N LEU A 68 4.30 18.82 -11.73
CA LEU A 68 4.95 20.14 -11.66
C LEU A 68 6.36 20.15 -12.28
N SER A 69 7.02 19.00 -12.42
CA SER A 69 8.38 18.89 -12.97
C SER A 69 8.69 17.45 -13.42
N GLY A 70 9.82 17.28 -14.10
CA GLY A 70 10.38 15.98 -14.47
C GLY A 70 9.78 15.37 -15.75
N ILE A 71 8.91 16.10 -16.47
CA ILE A 71 8.29 15.67 -17.73
C ILE A 71 8.53 16.72 -18.81
N PHE A 72 8.91 16.28 -20.00
CA PHE A 72 9.01 17.10 -21.22
C PHE A 72 8.49 16.29 -22.42
N GLU A 73 7.62 16.90 -23.21
CA GLU A 73 6.98 16.25 -24.38
C GLU A 73 6.36 14.89 -24.06
N GLY A 74 5.71 14.77 -22.89
CA GLY A 74 5.04 13.54 -22.42
C GLY A 74 5.98 12.42 -21.98
N LYS A 75 7.27 12.70 -21.73
CA LYS A 75 8.26 11.72 -21.28
C LYS A 75 9.00 12.20 -20.06
N THR A 76 9.41 11.27 -19.20
CA THR A 76 10.28 11.54 -18.06
C THR A 76 11.65 12.04 -18.55
N THR A 77 12.24 13.01 -17.82
CA THR A 77 13.51 13.65 -18.18
C THR A 77 14.71 13.09 -17.41
N GLY A 78 14.48 12.21 -16.42
CA GLY A 78 15.51 11.73 -15.49
C GLY A 78 15.80 12.71 -14.34
N THR A 79 15.12 13.85 -14.29
CA THR A 79 15.17 14.81 -13.18
C THR A 79 14.01 14.59 -12.20
N PRO A 80 14.02 15.16 -10.99
CA PRO A 80 12.97 14.94 -10.01
C PRO A 80 11.57 15.26 -10.54
N ILE A 81 10.64 14.28 -10.36
CA ILE A 81 9.23 14.42 -10.69
C ILE A 81 8.50 14.90 -9.44
N SER A 82 7.89 16.08 -9.48
CA SER A 82 7.07 16.62 -8.39
C SER A 82 5.61 16.51 -8.75
N LEU A 83 4.84 15.85 -7.87
CA LEU A 83 3.39 15.63 -8.01
C LEU A 83 2.66 16.27 -6.84
N VAL A 84 1.53 16.90 -7.11
CA VAL A 84 0.68 17.54 -6.08
C VAL A 84 -0.79 17.21 -6.31
N VAL A 85 -1.52 17.03 -5.19
CA VAL A 85 -2.97 16.94 -5.13
C VAL A 85 -3.47 17.97 -4.11
N MET A 86 -4.35 18.87 -4.52
CA MET A 86 -4.94 19.87 -3.63
C MET A 86 -6.09 19.28 -2.82
N ASN A 87 -6.25 19.72 -1.57
CA ASN A 87 -7.38 19.32 -0.73
C ASN A 87 -8.59 20.22 -1.03
N GLU A 88 -9.78 19.64 -1.28
CA GLU A 88 -11.00 20.35 -1.67
C GLU A 88 -12.10 20.28 -0.60
N ASP A 89 -12.30 19.15 0.08
CA ASP A 89 -13.40 18.92 1.06
C ASP A 89 -12.90 18.79 2.51
N GLN A 90 -12.10 19.75 2.99
CA GLN A 90 -11.65 19.80 4.38
C GLN A 90 -12.67 20.58 5.25
N LYS A 91 -13.36 19.87 6.18
CA LYS A 91 -14.30 20.47 7.14
C LYS A 91 -13.69 20.50 8.53
N SER A 92 -12.91 21.54 8.83
CA SER A 92 -12.23 21.73 10.12
C SER A 92 -13.18 21.83 11.32
N LYS A 93 -14.46 22.21 11.10
CA LYS A 93 -15.48 22.33 12.15
C LYS A 93 -15.88 21.01 12.81
N ASP A 94 -15.65 19.87 12.12
CA ASP A 94 -16.03 18.55 12.61
C ASP A 94 -15.10 18.03 13.75
N TYR A 95 -14.04 18.77 14.07
CA TYR A 95 -12.98 18.31 15.00
C TYR A 95 -12.88 19.11 16.31
N GLY A 96 -13.76 20.09 16.56
CA GLY A 96 -13.69 20.93 17.76
C GLY A 96 -13.78 20.18 19.09
N SER A 97 -14.63 19.14 19.17
CA SER A 97 -14.77 18.29 20.36
C SER A 97 -13.59 17.33 20.59
N ILE A 98 -12.71 17.17 19.59
CA ILE A 98 -11.56 16.25 19.63
C ILE A 98 -10.28 16.99 20.05
N ALA A 99 -10.31 18.33 20.10
CA ALA A 99 -9.12 19.13 20.42
C ALA A 99 -8.53 18.79 21.79
N GLU A 100 -9.40 18.55 22.78
CA GLU A 100 -9.01 18.37 24.18
C GLU A 100 -9.01 16.90 24.63
N SER A 101 -9.24 15.94 23.71
CA SER A 101 -9.28 14.51 24.06
C SER A 101 -8.55 13.65 23.03
N TYR A 102 -8.27 12.39 23.39
CA TYR A 102 -7.58 11.44 22.54
C TYR A 102 -8.54 10.38 21.99
N ARG A 103 -8.68 10.31 20.68
CA ARG A 103 -9.52 9.29 20.04
C ARG A 103 -8.94 7.89 20.22
N PRO A 104 -9.69 6.91 20.73
CA PRO A 104 -9.23 5.53 20.80
C PRO A 104 -8.71 5.01 19.45
N GLY A 105 -7.59 4.31 19.47
CA GLY A 105 -7.01 3.71 18.28
C GLY A 105 -6.40 4.65 17.25
N HIS A 106 -6.38 5.98 17.50
CA HIS A 106 -5.73 7.01 16.69
C HIS A 106 -4.38 7.44 17.27
N ALA A 107 -3.66 8.26 16.53
CA ALA A 107 -2.31 8.72 16.90
C ALA A 107 -2.32 10.01 17.74
N ASP A 108 -3.46 10.50 18.19
CA ASP A 108 -3.60 11.79 18.84
C ASP A 108 -2.67 11.96 20.04
N TYR A 109 -2.70 11.00 20.97
CA TYR A 109 -1.80 10.96 22.14
C TYR A 109 -0.33 10.93 21.73
N CYS A 110 0.02 10.05 20.77
CA CYS A 110 1.40 9.91 20.34
C CYS A 110 1.97 11.16 19.67
N PHE A 111 1.13 11.97 19.00
CA PHE A 111 1.56 13.23 18.41
C PHE A 111 1.84 14.28 19.48
N ASP A 112 0.98 14.40 20.50
CA ASP A 112 1.20 15.32 21.60
C ASP A 112 2.47 14.94 22.39
N GLU A 113 2.66 13.66 22.71
CA GLU A 113 3.88 13.19 23.41
C GLU A 113 5.16 13.39 22.59
N LYS A 114 5.09 13.18 21.28
CA LYS A 114 6.29 13.26 20.43
C LYS A 114 6.68 14.69 20.08
N TYR A 115 5.70 15.54 19.78
CA TYR A 115 5.94 16.87 19.21
C TYR A 115 5.56 18.02 20.16
N GLY A 116 4.95 17.71 21.30
CA GLY A 116 4.48 18.70 22.29
C GLY A 116 3.15 19.38 21.93
N PHE A 117 2.71 19.27 20.70
CA PHE A 117 1.39 19.73 20.23
C PHE A 117 1.01 19.03 18.93
N ARG A 118 -0.28 19.06 18.58
CA ARG A 118 -0.78 18.50 17.32
C ARG A 118 -1.77 19.45 16.63
N ASP A 119 -1.89 19.29 15.33
CA ASP A 119 -3.07 19.80 14.62
C ASP A 119 -4.21 18.80 14.81
N TYR A 120 -5.18 19.16 15.66
CA TYR A 120 -6.33 18.30 16.01
C TYR A 120 -7.35 18.17 14.88
N ARG A 121 -7.27 18.99 13.81
CA ARG A 121 -8.24 19.01 12.69
C ARG A 121 -8.21 17.76 11.82
N GLY A 122 -7.57 16.69 12.24
CA GLY A 122 -7.53 15.40 11.56
C GLY A 122 -6.34 14.56 11.95
N GLY A 123 -6.06 13.52 11.17
CA GLY A 123 -4.92 12.62 11.44
C GLY A 123 -3.57 13.15 10.93
N GLY A 124 -3.53 14.34 10.31
CA GLY A 124 -2.29 14.92 9.76
C GLY A 124 -1.54 13.94 8.85
N ARG A 125 -0.25 13.71 9.15
CA ARG A 125 0.61 12.73 8.45
C ARG A 125 0.24 11.26 8.74
N SER A 126 -0.53 10.97 9.77
CA SER A 126 -1.05 9.62 10.06
C SER A 126 -2.41 9.32 9.42
N SER A 127 -2.97 10.28 8.68
CA SER A 127 -4.22 10.10 7.93
C SER A 127 -4.03 9.19 6.72
N GLY A 128 -5.08 8.42 6.36
CA GLY A 128 -5.11 7.67 5.10
C GLY A 128 -4.93 8.53 3.84
N ARG A 129 -5.12 9.86 3.90
CA ARG A 129 -4.83 10.77 2.77
C ARG A 129 -3.34 10.86 2.44
N GLU A 130 -2.46 10.63 3.39
CA GLU A 130 -1.01 10.59 3.15
C GLU A 130 -0.64 9.60 2.02
N THR A 131 -1.41 8.53 1.88
CA THR A 131 -1.20 7.51 0.84
C THR A 131 -1.36 8.03 -0.59
N ILE A 132 -1.92 9.23 -0.83
CA ILE A 132 -1.94 9.90 -2.14
C ILE A 132 -0.53 9.96 -2.75
N GLY A 133 0.45 10.43 -1.98
CA GLY A 133 1.83 10.54 -2.43
C GLY A 133 2.44 9.18 -2.76
N ARG A 134 2.14 8.15 -1.96
CA ARG A 134 2.59 6.76 -2.20
C ARG A 134 2.00 6.18 -3.48
N VAL A 135 0.70 6.36 -3.68
CA VAL A 135 -0.02 5.85 -4.85
C VAL A 135 0.42 6.56 -6.12
N ALA A 136 0.60 7.87 -6.08
CA ALA A 136 1.10 8.64 -7.21
C ALA A 136 2.52 8.19 -7.63
N ALA A 137 3.42 7.99 -6.66
CA ALA A 137 4.77 7.48 -6.92
C ALA A 137 4.74 6.01 -7.38
N GLY A 138 3.85 5.19 -6.81
CA GLY A 138 3.67 3.80 -7.19
C GLY A 138 3.18 3.63 -8.62
N ALA A 139 2.31 4.53 -9.11
CA ALA A 139 1.86 4.53 -10.50
C ALA A 139 3.04 4.76 -11.47
N VAL A 140 3.95 5.69 -11.14
CA VAL A 140 5.17 5.92 -11.91
C VAL A 140 6.06 4.68 -11.89
N ALA A 141 6.29 4.10 -10.71
CA ALA A 141 7.10 2.88 -10.56
C ALA A 141 6.50 1.70 -11.34
N ALA A 142 5.18 1.47 -11.24
CA ALA A 142 4.49 0.41 -11.96
C ALA A 142 4.59 0.56 -13.48
N LYS A 143 4.58 1.80 -13.98
CA LYS A 143 4.76 2.07 -15.41
C LYS A 143 6.17 1.70 -15.89
N VAL A 144 7.20 2.02 -15.11
CA VAL A 144 8.59 1.57 -15.41
C VAL A 144 8.69 0.05 -15.37
N LEU A 145 8.13 -0.59 -14.33
CA LEU A 145 8.15 -2.05 -14.19
C LEU A 145 7.46 -2.76 -15.35
N LYS A 146 6.36 -2.20 -15.85
CA LYS A 146 5.62 -2.73 -17.00
C LYS A 146 6.48 -2.79 -18.27
N GLU A 147 7.31 -1.78 -18.52
CA GLU A 147 8.27 -1.79 -19.64
C GLU A 147 9.33 -2.91 -19.49
N LEU A 148 9.55 -3.39 -18.27
CA LEU A 148 10.44 -4.51 -17.95
C LEU A 148 9.72 -5.87 -17.92
N GLY A 149 8.42 -5.93 -18.27
CA GLY A 149 7.62 -7.15 -18.23
C GLY A 149 7.20 -7.58 -16.82
N ILE A 150 7.29 -6.69 -15.83
CA ILE A 150 6.92 -6.97 -14.44
C ILE A 150 5.54 -6.39 -14.18
N THR A 151 4.64 -7.20 -13.61
CA THR A 151 3.27 -6.79 -13.27
C THR A 151 2.95 -7.05 -11.81
N LEU A 152 2.09 -6.20 -11.26
CA LEU A 152 1.60 -6.32 -9.90
C LEU A 152 0.07 -6.34 -9.94
N THR A 153 -0.53 -7.21 -9.15
CA THR A 153 -1.97 -7.27 -8.94
C THR A 153 -2.25 -7.42 -7.46
N ALA A 154 -2.86 -6.41 -6.87
CA ALA A 154 -3.31 -6.49 -5.49
C ALA A 154 -4.84 -6.60 -5.42
N TYR A 155 -5.33 -7.29 -4.39
CA TYR A 155 -6.75 -7.53 -4.17
C TYR A 155 -7.07 -7.75 -2.69
N THR A 156 -8.34 -7.62 -2.36
CA THR A 156 -8.85 -7.94 -1.02
C THR A 156 -9.01 -9.45 -0.88
N ARG A 157 -8.16 -10.07 -0.08
CA ARG A 157 -8.16 -11.51 0.17
C ARG A 157 -9.21 -11.94 1.18
N ALA A 158 -9.44 -11.11 2.20
CA ALA A 158 -10.42 -11.36 3.24
C ALA A 158 -11.01 -10.07 3.81
N ILE A 159 -12.25 -10.13 4.26
CA ILE A 159 -12.96 -9.10 5.01
C ILE A 159 -13.57 -9.75 6.24
N GLY A 160 -13.10 -9.36 7.43
CA GLY A 160 -13.51 -10.03 8.67
C GLY A 160 -13.25 -11.55 8.58
N THR A 161 -14.31 -12.32 8.72
CA THR A 161 -14.27 -13.80 8.65
C THR A 161 -14.46 -14.36 7.24
N ILE A 162 -14.85 -13.53 6.27
CA ILE A 162 -15.07 -13.96 4.88
C ILE A 162 -13.73 -13.93 4.14
N LYS A 163 -13.22 -15.12 3.79
CA LYS A 163 -11.92 -15.30 3.12
C LYS A 163 -12.12 -16.08 1.81
N VAL A 164 -11.52 -15.60 0.73
CA VAL A 164 -11.47 -16.33 -0.54
C VAL A 164 -10.49 -17.51 -0.40
N ALA A 165 -10.90 -18.73 -0.75
CA ALA A 165 -10.01 -19.89 -0.77
C ALA A 165 -8.96 -19.79 -1.89
N ASP A 166 -7.81 -20.48 -1.74
CA ASP A 166 -6.71 -20.38 -2.69
C ASP A 166 -7.10 -20.84 -4.10
N ASP A 167 -7.89 -21.90 -4.19
CA ASP A 167 -8.41 -22.48 -5.43
C ASP A 167 -9.58 -21.69 -6.05
N ALA A 168 -10.13 -20.71 -5.32
CA ALA A 168 -11.25 -19.88 -5.76
C ALA A 168 -10.82 -18.46 -6.21
N ILE A 169 -9.50 -18.20 -6.32
CA ILE A 169 -8.97 -16.92 -6.77
C ILE A 169 -9.05 -16.83 -8.29
N ASP A 170 -9.80 -15.83 -8.79
CA ASP A 170 -9.79 -15.40 -10.18
C ASP A 170 -9.44 -13.91 -10.24
N LEU A 171 -8.23 -13.59 -10.68
CA LEU A 171 -7.73 -12.22 -10.75
C LEU A 171 -8.54 -11.34 -11.73
N ASN A 172 -9.26 -11.94 -12.69
CA ASN A 172 -10.13 -11.18 -13.60
C ASN A 172 -11.35 -10.60 -12.88
N MET A 173 -11.73 -11.14 -11.73
CA MET A 173 -12.87 -10.66 -10.94
C MET A 173 -12.54 -9.43 -10.07
N VAL A 174 -11.25 -9.15 -9.82
CA VAL A 174 -10.80 -8.11 -8.87
C VAL A 174 -11.44 -6.74 -9.15
N ASN A 175 -11.51 -6.34 -10.42
CA ASN A 175 -12.08 -5.04 -10.81
C ASN A 175 -13.58 -5.09 -11.12
N GLN A 176 -14.26 -6.22 -10.91
CA GLN A 176 -15.67 -6.40 -11.22
C GLN A 176 -16.60 -6.20 -10.02
N ASN A 177 -16.03 -5.99 -8.82
CA ASN A 177 -16.81 -5.72 -7.62
C ASN A 177 -16.17 -4.59 -6.79
N PRO A 178 -16.99 -3.86 -5.99
CA PRO A 178 -16.52 -2.68 -5.25
C PRO A 178 -15.56 -2.98 -4.09
N LEU A 179 -15.41 -4.25 -3.73
CA LEU A 179 -14.54 -4.70 -2.65
C LEU A 179 -13.16 -5.18 -3.15
N TYR A 180 -12.94 -5.17 -4.47
CA TYR A 180 -11.72 -5.69 -5.11
C TYR A 180 -11.38 -7.13 -4.69
N MET A 181 -12.40 -7.98 -4.49
CA MET A 181 -12.20 -9.38 -4.16
C MET A 181 -12.07 -10.22 -5.44
N PRO A 182 -11.19 -11.24 -5.47
CA PRO A 182 -10.97 -12.08 -6.64
C PRO A 182 -12.03 -13.21 -6.77
N ASN A 183 -13.22 -13.02 -6.18
CA ASN A 183 -14.34 -13.96 -6.25
C ASN A 183 -15.64 -13.20 -5.96
N ASN A 184 -16.57 -13.18 -6.91
CA ASN A 184 -17.80 -12.40 -6.79
C ASN A 184 -18.79 -12.97 -5.76
N THR A 185 -18.79 -14.27 -5.50
CA THR A 185 -19.64 -14.88 -4.44
C THR A 185 -19.13 -14.43 -3.08
N CYS A 186 -17.83 -14.57 -2.80
CA CYS A 186 -17.23 -14.06 -1.57
C CYS A 186 -17.39 -12.53 -1.42
N ALA A 187 -17.38 -11.79 -2.53
CA ALA A 187 -17.61 -10.33 -2.49
C ALA A 187 -19.05 -10.01 -2.06
N ALA A 188 -20.04 -10.78 -2.51
CA ALA A 188 -21.44 -10.62 -2.09
C ALA A 188 -21.63 -10.95 -0.59
N ASP A 189 -21.03 -12.06 -0.13
CA ASP A 189 -21.06 -12.44 1.30
C ASP A 189 -20.37 -11.39 2.17
N ALA A 190 -19.24 -10.86 1.73
CA ALA A 190 -18.52 -9.80 2.42
C ALA A 190 -19.30 -8.48 2.46
N ALA A 191 -20.03 -8.15 1.38
CA ALA A 191 -20.93 -6.99 1.35
C ALA A 191 -22.06 -7.12 2.36
N ALA A 192 -22.69 -8.30 2.44
CA ALA A 192 -23.73 -8.59 3.44
C ALA A 192 -23.18 -8.46 4.87
N TYR A 193 -22.01 -9.02 5.14
CA TYR A 193 -21.34 -8.91 6.42
C TYR A 193 -20.98 -7.45 6.79
N LEU A 194 -20.51 -6.67 5.83
CA LEU A 194 -20.22 -5.23 6.03
C LEU A 194 -21.48 -4.45 6.37
N ASN A 195 -22.61 -4.70 5.70
CA ASN A 195 -23.89 -4.06 6.01
C ASN A 195 -24.34 -4.37 7.43
N GLU A 196 -24.24 -5.63 7.89
CA GLU A 196 -24.51 -6.00 9.27
C GLU A 196 -23.65 -5.23 10.29
N MET A 197 -22.35 -5.08 10.01
CA MET A 197 -21.44 -4.31 10.89
C MET A 197 -21.76 -2.82 10.88
N MET A 198 -22.13 -2.26 9.74
CA MET A 198 -22.56 -0.86 9.64
C MET A 198 -23.84 -0.60 10.44
N GLU A 199 -24.83 -1.53 10.44
CA GLU A 199 -26.02 -1.46 11.28
C GLU A 199 -25.66 -1.48 12.79
N LYS A 200 -24.63 -2.26 13.16
CA LYS A 200 -24.08 -2.31 14.52
C LYS A 200 -23.20 -1.09 14.85
N LYS A 201 -23.03 -0.14 13.91
CA LYS A 201 -22.16 1.04 14.03
C LYS A 201 -20.70 0.68 14.32
N ASP A 202 -20.22 -0.42 13.75
CA ASP A 202 -18.89 -0.97 13.95
C ASP A 202 -18.11 -1.06 12.63
N SER A 203 -16.88 -1.52 12.69
CA SER A 203 -15.95 -1.66 11.57
C SER A 203 -15.26 -3.02 11.59
N VAL A 204 -14.69 -3.43 10.45
CA VAL A 204 -14.01 -4.71 10.32
C VAL A 204 -12.61 -4.57 9.74
N GLY A 205 -11.76 -5.54 10.06
CA GLY A 205 -10.44 -5.70 9.48
C GLY A 205 -10.48 -6.40 8.12
N SER A 206 -9.35 -6.44 7.45
CA SER A 206 -9.22 -7.06 6.13
C SER A 206 -7.80 -7.56 5.88
N ILE A 207 -7.66 -8.45 4.90
CA ILE A 207 -6.37 -8.86 4.35
C ILE A 207 -6.32 -8.40 2.90
N VAL A 208 -5.26 -7.70 2.53
CA VAL A 208 -4.91 -7.39 1.14
C VAL A 208 -3.74 -8.26 0.74
N GLU A 209 -3.86 -8.93 -0.40
CA GLU A 209 -2.78 -9.73 -1.00
C GLU A 209 -2.31 -9.06 -2.29
N CYS A 210 -1.00 -9.09 -2.54
CA CYS A 210 -0.39 -8.61 -3.77
C CYS A 210 0.47 -9.73 -4.37
N ILE A 211 0.24 -9.99 -5.65
CA ILE A 211 1.03 -10.91 -6.47
C ILE A 211 1.88 -10.09 -7.43
N ILE A 212 3.19 -10.35 -7.46
CA ILE A 212 4.14 -9.69 -8.34
C ILE A 212 4.76 -10.74 -9.25
N THR A 213 4.64 -10.57 -10.56
CA THR A 213 5.14 -11.51 -11.57
C THR A 213 6.16 -10.87 -12.49
N GLY A 214 7.03 -11.67 -13.08
CA GLY A 214 8.04 -11.22 -14.04
C GLY A 214 9.33 -10.70 -13.41
N VAL A 215 9.47 -10.71 -12.09
CA VAL A 215 10.73 -10.32 -11.43
C VAL A 215 11.78 -11.41 -11.69
N PRO A 216 12.93 -11.09 -12.32
CA PRO A 216 13.99 -12.07 -12.56
C PRO A 216 14.59 -12.58 -11.24
N ALA A 217 15.15 -13.77 -11.23
CA ALA A 217 15.87 -14.29 -10.07
C ALA A 217 17.10 -13.44 -9.74
N GLY A 218 17.33 -13.21 -8.43
CA GLY A 218 18.51 -12.51 -7.90
C GLY A 218 18.30 -11.03 -7.60
N VAL A 219 17.06 -10.52 -7.54
CA VAL A 219 16.76 -9.15 -7.10
C VAL A 219 16.58 -9.09 -5.59
N GLY A 220 17.27 -8.18 -4.93
CA GLY A 220 17.38 -8.06 -3.47
C GLY A 220 18.77 -8.43 -2.98
N GLU A 221 19.05 -8.16 -1.73
CA GLU A 221 20.36 -8.37 -1.12
C GLU A 221 20.26 -9.38 0.05
N PRO A 222 21.25 -10.23 0.25
CA PRO A 222 21.32 -11.03 1.48
C PRO A 222 21.51 -10.12 2.70
N VAL A 223 21.22 -10.65 3.87
CA VAL A 223 21.33 -10.06 5.21
C VAL A 223 20.25 -9.01 5.48
N PHE A 224 20.49 -7.71 5.36
CA PHE A 224 19.57 -6.68 5.87
C PHE A 224 18.62 -6.08 4.81
N ASP A 225 19.06 -5.99 3.56
CA ASP A 225 18.25 -5.44 2.47
C ASP A 225 17.58 -6.54 1.63
N LYS A 226 17.15 -7.61 2.29
CA LYS A 226 16.39 -8.69 1.67
C LYS A 226 15.15 -8.14 0.98
N LEU A 227 14.78 -8.72 -0.17
CA LEU A 227 13.56 -8.35 -0.89
C LEU A 227 12.31 -8.48 -0.01
N ASP A 228 12.16 -9.61 0.70
CA ASP A 228 11.06 -9.85 1.63
C ASP A 228 11.04 -8.83 2.79
N ALA A 229 12.21 -8.52 3.38
CA ALA A 229 12.34 -7.54 4.43
C ALA A 229 12.00 -6.11 3.96
N LYS A 230 12.42 -5.73 2.75
CA LYS A 230 12.11 -4.41 2.16
C LYS A 230 10.63 -4.30 1.80
N LEU A 231 10.04 -5.34 1.23
CA LEU A 231 8.60 -5.40 0.99
C LEU A 231 7.81 -5.31 2.30
N ALA A 232 8.22 -6.06 3.32
CA ALA A 232 7.59 -5.99 4.64
C ALA A 232 7.71 -4.60 5.27
N GLN A 233 8.89 -3.95 5.20
CA GLN A 233 9.09 -2.57 5.66
C GLN A 233 8.15 -1.59 4.94
N ALA A 234 8.08 -1.68 3.61
CA ALA A 234 7.25 -0.80 2.78
C ALA A 234 5.78 -0.91 3.14
N VAL A 235 5.26 -2.14 3.18
CA VAL A 235 3.85 -2.43 3.40
C VAL A 235 3.47 -2.23 4.88
N MET A 236 4.34 -2.58 5.86
CA MET A 236 4.12 -2.30 7.28
C MET A 236 4.05 -0.79 7.57
N SER A 237 4.67 0.05 6.76
CA SER A 237 4.61 1.51 6.89
C SER A 237 3.24 2.11 6.53
N ILE A 238 2.35 1.35 5.92
CA ILE A 238 0.97 1.79 5.59
C ILE A 238 0.17 1.82 6.89
N GLY A 239 -0.57 2.91 7.10
CA GLY A 239 -1.44 3.06 8.28
C GLY A 239 -2.43 1.90 8.40
N ALA A 240 -2.68 1.45 9.63
CA ALA A 240 -3.56 0.34 10.01
C ALA A 240 -3.02 -1.08 9.71
N VAL A 241 -1.91 -1.27 9.03
CA VAL A 241 -1.28 -2.59 8.87
C VAL A 241 -0.76 -3.08 10.22
N LYS A 242 -0.98 -4.37 10.52
CA LYS A 242 -0.61 -5.03 11.79
C LYS A 242 0.18 -6.31 11.60
N ALA A 243 0.08 -6.97 10.44
CA ALA A 243 0.88 -8.12 10.11
C ALA A 243 1.20 -8.14 8.61
N ILE A 244 2.34 -8.75 8.29
CA ILE A 244 2.79 -9.01 6.91
C ILE A 244 3.17 -10.48 6.83
N GLU A 245 2.77 -11.14 5.75
CA GLU A 245 3.16 -12.50 5.43
C GLU A 245 3.77 -12.55 4.02
N ILE A 246 4.78 -13.38 3.83
CA ILE A 246 5.40 -13.71 2.54
C ILE A 246 5.20 -15.19 2.30
N GLY A 247 4.76 -15.57 1.10
CA GLY A 247 4.47 -16.99 0.78
C GLY A 247 3.42 -17.59 1.70
N ASP A 248 3.71 -18.74 2.30
CA ASP A 248 2.80 -19.39 3.23
C ASP A 248 2.64 -18.66 4.58
N GLY A 249 3.53 -17.67 4.85
CA GLY A 249 3.42 -16.83 6.05
C GLY A 249 3.47 -17.66 7.33
N THR A 250 2.53 -17.43 8.25
CA THR A 250 2.46 -18.13 9.55
C THR A 250 2.13 -19.62 9.42
N ALA A 251 1.58 -20.09 8.30
CA ALA A 251 1.25 -21.50 8.08
C ALA A 251 2.51 -22.40 8.05
N VAL A 252 3.69 -21.84 7.75
CA VAL A 252 4.97 -22.60 7.76
C VAL A 252 5.27 -23.26 9.11
N VAL A 253 4.72 -22.75 10.21
CA VAL A 253 4.96 -23.30 11.56
C VAL A 253 4.45 -24.75 11.69
N SER A 254 3.40 -25.11 10.97
CA SER A 254 2.81 -26.45 10.95
C SER A 254 3.36 -27.34 9.83
N SER A 255 4.23 -26.80 8.95
CA SER A 255 4.84 -27.57 7.87
C SER A 255 6.08 -28.33 8.35
N ILE A 256 6.36 -29.45 7.69
CA ILE A 256 7.67 -30.14 7.84
C ILE A 256 8.56 -29.81 6.65
N GLY A 257 9.89 -29.88 6.82
CA GLY A 257 10.85 -29.42 5.82
C GLY A 257 10.69 -30.08 4.45
N SER A 258 10.41 -31.38 4.41
CA SER A 258 10.19 -32.11 3.16
C SER A 258 9.01 -31.60 2.32
N ASP A 259 7.96 -31.12 2.99
CA ASP A 259 6.75 -30.63 2.34
C ASP A 259 6.86 -29.13 2.01
N ASN A 260 7.56 -28.36 2.86
CA ASN A 260 7.74 -26.93 2.68
C ASN A 260 8.81 -26.56 1.66
N ASN A 261 9.73 -27.48 1.31
CA ASN A 261 10.79 -27.19 0.35
C ASN A 261 10.23 -27.05 -1.06
N ASP A 262 10.53 -25.91 -1.70
CA ASP A 262 10.18 -25.63 -3.09
C ASP A 262 11.19 -26.30 -4.02
N ASN A 263 10.93 -27.55 -4.44
CA ASN A 263 11.84 -28.33 -5.28
C ASN A 263 12.02 -27.70 -6.66
N PHE A 264 13.27 -27.56 -7.11
CA PHE A 264 13.60 -27.06 -8.44
C PHE A 264 13.39 -28.12 -9.52
N TYR A 265 13.08 -27.66 -10.74
CA TYR A 265 13.05 -28.47 -11.94
C TYR A 265 13.43 -27.64 -13.17
N MET A 266 13.75 -28.29 -14.27
CA MET A 266 14.00 -27.64 -15.55
C MET A 266 12.73 -27.59 -16.39
N ASP A 267 12.37 -26.39 -16.85
CA ASP A 267 11.33 -26.15 -17.85
C ASP A 267 12.02 -25.58 -19.11
N GLY A 268 12.33 -26.44 -20.03
CA GLY A 268 13.29 -26.11 -21.10
C GLY A 268 14.63 -25.68 -20.51
N ASP A 269 15.11 -24.48 -20.86
CA ASP A 269 16.37 -23.92 -20.37
C ASP A 269 16.20 -23.08 -19.09
N THR A 270 14.98 -23.05 -18.52
CA THR A 270 14.67 -22.23 -17.36
C THR A 270 14.55 -23.08 -16.11
N VAL A 271 15.20 -22.65 -15.02
CA VAL A 271 15.02 -23.24 -13.69
C VAL A 271 13.71 -22.71 -13.10
N LYS A 272 12.82 -23.62 -12.68
CA LYS A 272 11.55 -23.30 -12.02
C LYS A 272 11.39 -24.09 -10.73
N LYS A 273 10.42 -23.72 -9.91
CA LYS A 273 10.00 -24.43 -8.69
C LYS A 273 8.66 -25.14 -8.90
N ARG A 274 8.48 -26.30 -8.24
CA ARG A 274 7.23 -27.07 -8.27
C ARG A 274 6.13 -26.46 -7.42
N THR A 275 6.53 -25.81 -6.33
CA THR A 275 5.68 -25.13 -5.35
C THR A 275 6.22 -23.73 -5.10
N ASN A 276 5.52 -22.92 -4.33
CA ASN A 276 5.96 -21.54 -4.02
C ASN A 276 5.65 -21.17 -2.56
N HIS A 277 5.98 -22.09 -1.64
CA HIS A 277 5.82 -21.90 -0.20
C HIS A 277 6.62 -20.70 0.33
N SER A 278 7.83 -20.50 -0.23
CA SER A 278 8.69 -19.34 0.07
C SER A 278 8.14 -18.00 -0.44
N GLY A 279 7.11 -18.00 -1.30
CA GLY A 279 6.51 -16.79 -1.85
C GLY A 279 7.41 -15.99 -2.77
N GLY A 280 8.24 -16.67 -3.58
CA GLY A 280 9.08 -16.05 -4.63
C GLY A 280 10.41 -15.48 -4.12
N THR A 281 10.80 -15.78 -2.87
CA THR A 281 12.03 -15.26 -2.27
C THR A 281 12.83 -16.37 -1.58
N LEU A 282 14.12 -16.45 -1.90
CA LEU A 282 15.09 -17.37 -1.28
C LEU A 282 16.36 -16.60 -0.91
N GLY A 283 16.81 -16.76 0.34
CA GLY A 283 18.02 -16.09 0.82
C GLY A 283 17.95 -14.55 0.80
N GLY A 284 16.76 -13.98 0.70
CA GLY A 284 16.53 -12.54 0.62
C GLY A 284 16.49 -11.97 -0.81
N MET A 285 16.55 -12.83 -1.82
CA MET A 285 16.49 -12.47 -3.23
C MET A 285 15.30 -13.14 -3.92
N SER A 286 14.80 -12.53 -5.00
CA SER A 286 13.80 -13.18 -5.86
C SER A 286 14.35 -14.44 -6.48
N ASP A 287 13.49 -15.44 -6.69
CA ASP A 287 13.86 -16.73 -7.29
C ASP A 287 13.24 -16.93 -8.69
N GLY A 288 12.56 -15.92 -9.23
CA GLY A 288 11.90 -15.98 -10.54
C GLY A 288 10.43 -16.44 -10.48
N SER A 289 9.98 -16.96 -9.32
CA SER A 289 8.56 -17.28 -9.10
C SER A 289 7.74 -16.03 -8.76
N PRO A 290 6.39 -16.08 -8.84
CA PRO A 290 5.57 -14.99 -8.35
C PRO A 290 5.88 -14.66 -6.89
N ILE A 291 6.05 -13.37 -6.57
CA ILE A 291 6.22 -12.91 -5.21
C ILE A 291 4.84 -12.70 -4.60
N LEU A 292 4.59 -13.34 -3.45
CA LEU A 292 3.32 -13.31 -2.73
C LEU A 292 3.49 -12.58 -1.41
N ILE A 293 2.77 -11.47 -1.23
CA ILE A 293 2.76 -10.70 0.03
C ILE A 293 1.32 -10.45 0.49
N ARG A 294 1.05 -10.65 1.77
CA ARG A 294 -0.24 -10.36 2.42
C ARG A 294 -0.05 -9.33 3.52
N ALA A 295 -0.97 -8.38 3.60
CA ALA A 295 -1.04 -7.36 4.62
C ALA A 295 -2.36 -7.44 5.38
N SER A 296 -2.30 -7.59 6.71
CA SER A 296 -3.48 -7.57 7.58
C SER A 296 -3.71 -6.18 8.12
N PHE A 297 -4.90 -5.65 7.87
CA PHE A 297 -5.35 -4.33 8.32
C PHE A 297 -6.30 -4.46 9.50
N LYS A 298 -6.05 -3.67 10.57
CA LYS A 298 -6.98 -3.56 11.68
C LYS A 298 -8.28 -2.87 11.26
N PRO A 299 -9.40 -3.08 11.99
CA PRO A 299 -10.61 -2.31 11.82
C PRO A 299 -10.36 -0.80 11.90
N THR A 300 -11.19 0.00 11.24
CA THR A 300 -11.18 1.46 11.37
C THR A 300 -11.49 1.85 12.82
N PRO A 301 -10.65 2.63 13.51
CA PRO A 301 -10.90 2.94 14.91
C PRO A 301 -12.00 3.96 15.15
N SER A 302 -12.41 4.70 14.12
CA SER A 302 -13.55 5.64 14.19
C SER A 302 -14.85 4.89 13.97
N ILE A 303 -15.50 4.49 15.06
CA ILE A 303 -16.80 3.83 15.10
C ILE A 303 -17.84 4.73 15.76
N PHE A 304 -19.14 4.51 15.43
CA PHE A 304 -20.25 5.31 15.98
C PHE A 304 -20.80 4.69 17.29
N GLN A 305 -19.89 4.24 18.14
CA GLN A 305 -20.19 3.70 19.47
C GLN A 305 -19.47 4.53 20.54
N ALA A 306 -20.03 4.55 21.75
CA ALA A 306 -19.40 5.16 22.90
C ALA A 306 -18.13 4.38 23.28
N GLN A 307 -17.03 5.07 23.50
CA GLN A 307 -15.72 4.48 23.82
C GLN A 307 -15.10 5.24 25.00
N ASP A 308 -14.47 4.52 25.92
CA ASP A 308 -13.71 5.11 27.02
C ASP A 308 -12.42 5.73 26.48
N THR A 309 -12.07 6.91 26.97
CA THR A 309 -10.85 7.62 26.63
C THR A 309 -10.48 8.64 27.72
N VAL A 310 -9.44 9.44 27.45
CA VAL A 310 -8.98 10.49 28.37
C VAL A 310 -8.84 11.84 27.65
N THR A 311 -8.99 12.90 28.41
CA THR A 311 -8.68 14.26 27.96
C THR A 311 -7.16 14.55 28.05
N ARG A 312 -6.73 15.67 27.47
CA ARG A 312 -5.37 16.22 27.66
C ARG A 312 -5.08 16.61 29.10
N ALA A 313 -6.11 16.88 29.89
CA ALA A 313 -6.02 17.14 31.34
C ALA A 313 -5.97 15.85 32.18
N HIS A 314 -5.87 14.67 31.54
CA HIS A 314 -5.82 13.34 32.18
C HIS A 314 -7.12 12.96 32.92
N GLU A 315 -8.26 13.43 32.44
CA GLU A 315 -9.57 13.06 32.97
C GLU A 315 -10.18 11.94 32.13
N GLU A 316 -10.70 10.90 32.77
CA GLU A 316 -11.43 9.82 32.09
C GLU A 316 -12.78 10.32 31.60
N ILE A 317 -13.10 10.04 30.34
CA ILE A 317 -14.35 10.42 29.69
C ILE A 317 -14.87 9.31 28.78
N VAL A 318 -16.14 9.36 28.47
CA VAL A 318 -16.76 8.57 27.40
C VAL A 318 -16.92 9.46 26.16
N MET A 319 -16.40 8.99 25.02
CA MET A 319 -16.45 9.71 23.76
C MET A 319 -17.23 8.92 22.71
N GLU A 320 -18.05 9.57 21.94
CA GLU A 320 -18.61 9.06 20.68
C GLU A 320 -18.02 9.84 19.51
N ILE A 321 -17.30 9.15 18.63
CA ILE A 321 -16.65 9.78 17.48
C ILE A 321 -17.69 10.00 16.40
N LYS A 322 -17.97 11.28 16.09
CA LYS A 322 -18.87 11.69 15.00
C LYS A 322 -18.04 12.05 13.76
N GLY A 323 -18.59 11.82 12.58
CA GLY A 323 -17.93 12.20 11.33
C GLY A 323 -18.16 11.19 10.19
N ARG A 324 -17.40 11.37 9.10
CA ARG A 324 -17.50 10.54 7.90
C ARG A 324 -16.31 9.58 7.88
N HIS A 325 -16.53 8.33 8.26
CA HIS A 325 -15.49 7.31 8.38
C HIS A 325 -15.75 6.13 7.46
N ASP A 326 -14.69 5.47 7.00
CA ASP A 326 -14.79 4.22 6.25
C ASP A 326 -15.14 3.07 7.22
N PRO A 327 -16.15 2.23 6.96
CA PRO A 327 -16.40 1.03 7.77
C PRO A 327 -15.33 -0.04 7.58
N ILE A 328 -14.56 0.06 6.51
CA ILE A 328 -13.45 -0.83 6.15
C ILE A 328 -12.35 -0.07 5.40
N ILE A 329 -11.09 -0.48 5.62
CA ILE A 329 -9.93 0.14 4.97
C ILE A 329 -9.49 -0.65 3.72
N GLY A 330 -9.64 -1.99 3.73
CA GLY A 330 -9.08 -2.92 2.75
C GLY A 330 -9.24 -2.53 1.28
N PRO A 331 -10.45 -2.31 0.77
CA PRO A 331 -10.65 -1.99 -0.65
C PRO A 331 -9.86 -0.77 -1.12
N ARG A 332 -9.73 0.26 -0.29
CA ARG A 332 -8.91 1.45 -0.60
C ARG A 332 -7.41 1.21 -0.42
N ALA A 333 -7.05 0.26 0.42
CA ALA A 333 -5.65 -0.11 0.67
C ALA A 333 -5.06 -1.00 -0.44
N VAL A 334 -5.88 -1.65 -1.26
CA VAL A 334 -5.43 -2.51 -2.37
C VAL A 334 -4.40 -1.79 -3.23
N VAL A 335 -4.72 -0.63 -3.78
CA VAL A 335 -3.82 0.14 -4.63
C VAL A 335 -2.63 0.73 -3.86
N VAL A 336 -2.75 0.94 -2.55
CA VAL A 336 -1.64 1.43 -1.71
C VAL A 336 -0.59 0.32 -1.50
N VAL A 337 -1.03 -0.91 -1.23
CA VAL A 337 -0.14 -2.08 -1.12
C VAL A 337 0.57 -2.32 -2.45
N GLU A 338 -0.18 -2.34 -3.56
CA GLU A 338 0.36 -2.48 -4.93
C GLU A 338 1.43 -1.42 -5.21
N SER A 339 1.16 -0.16 -4.88
CA SER A 339 2.07 0.96 -5.09
C SER A 339 3.35 0.86 -4.27
N MET A 340 3.26 0.47 -2.99
CA MET A 340 4.43 0.31 -2.14
C MET A 340 5.29 -0.88 -2.58
N CYS A 341 4.67 -1.96 -3.06
CA CYS A 341 5.37 -3.08 -3.68
C CYS A 341 6.09 -2.64 -4.97
N ALA A 342 5.43 -1.86 -5.83
CA ALA A 342 6.02 -1.38 -7.08
C ALA A 342 7.25 -0.50 -6.84
N ILE A 343 7.17 0.47 -5.91
CA ILE A 343 8.30 1.32 -5.53
C ILE A 343 9.48 0.46 -5.02
N THR A 344 9.19 -0.52 -4.17
CA THR A 344 10.22 -1.38 -3.56
C THR A 344 10.92 -2.26 -4.60
N VAL A 345 10.15 -2.90 -5.47
CA VAL A 345 10.71 -3.78 -6.50
C VAL A 345 11.53 -2.98 -7.50
N LEU A 346 11.05 -1.81 -7.93
CA LEU A 346 11.79 -0.95 -8.85
C LEU A 346 13.12 -0.48 -8.23
N ASP A 347 13.10 -0.01 -6.99
CA ASP A 347 14.31 0.43 -6.29
C ASP A 347 15.36 -0.69 -6.19
N LEU A 348 14.94 -1.90 -5.82
CA LEU A 348 15.84 -3.07 -5.74
C LEU A 348 16.33 -3.55 -7.11
N LEU A 349 15.49 -3.50 -8.15
CA LEU A 349 15.91 -3.79 -9.53
C LEU A 349 16.99 -2.82 -10.01
N MET A 350 16.83 -1.53 -9.75
CA MET A 350 17.83 -0.52 -10.10
C MET A 350 19.15 -0.76 -9.36
N GLN A 351 19.10 -1.13 -8.08
CA GLN A 351 20.29 -1.50 -7.31
C GLN A 351 20.96 -2.75 -7.90
N ASN A 352 20.18 -3.75 -8.34
CA ASN A 352 20.68 -4.98 -8.94
C ASN A 352 21.37 -4.78 -10.31
N ALA A 353 21.10 -3.66 -11.00
CA ALA A 353 21.66 -3.40 -12.33
C ALA A 353 23.19 -3.42 -12.36
N THR A 354 23.85 -3.07 -11.26
CA THR A 354 25.32 -3.05 -11.14
C THR A 354 25.92 -4.28 -10.48
N ALA A 355 25.12 -5.28 -10.10
CA ALA A 355 25.58 -6.46 -9.37
C ALA A 355 26.52 -7.37 -10.19
N LYS A 356 26.45 -7.34 -11.52
CA LYS A 356 27.30 -8.14 -12.42
C LYS A 356 28.19 -7.24 -13.27
N LEU A 357 29.49 -7.57 -13.36
CA LEU A 357 30.43 -6.87 -14.23
C LEU A 357 29.95 -6.82 -15.69
N ASP A 358 29.31 -7.90 -16.17
CA ASP A 358 28.84 -7.96 -17.56
C ASP A 358 27.68 -6.97 -17.82
N ASN A 359 26.87 -6.62 -16.81
CA ASN A 359 25.88 -5.55 -16.95
C ASN A 359 26.58 -4.19 -17.17
N LEU A 360 27.64 -3.88 -16.42
CA LEU A 360 28.44 -2.69 -16.62
C LEU A 360 29.12 -2.65 -17.99
N LYS A 361 29.64 -3.81 -18.46
CA LYS A 361 30.21 -3.91 -19.81
C LYS A 361 29.18 -3.61 -20.89
N ARG A 362 27.94 -4.14 -20.78
CA ARG A 362 26.85 -3.87 -21.74
C ARG A 362 26.48 -2.40 -21.81
N ILE A 363 26.55 -1.67 -20.68
CA ILE A 363 26.22 -0.24 -20.61
C ILE A 363 27.35 0.62 -21.20
N TYR A 364 28.62 0.30 -20.92
CA TYR A 364 29.75 1.20 -21.18
C TYR A 364 30.71 0.71 -22.28
N ARG A 365 30.51 -0.47 -22.86
CA ARG A 365 31.36 -1.05 -23.91
C ARG A 365 30.54 -1.54 -25.11
N SER A 366 29.41 -0.91 -25.39
CA SER A 366 28.63 -1.17 -26.63
C SER A 366 29.37 -0.72 -27.86
#